data_b57dd773597b3b7e5fb981e3af622bf7
#
_entry.id   b57dd773597b3b7e5fb981e3af622bf7
#
_cell.length_a   1.000
_cell.length_b   1.000
_cell.length_c   1.000
_cell.angle_alpha   90.00
_cell.angle_beta   90.00
_cell.angle_gamma   90.00
#
_symmetry.space_group_name_H-M   'P 1'
#
loop_
_entity.id
_entity.type
_entity.pdbx_description
1 polymer ?
#
loop_
_entity_poly.entity_id
_entity_poly.type
_entity_poly.pdbx_seq_one_letter_code
_entity_poly.pdbx_strand_id
1 'polypeptide(L)'
;MNSDEKRIKIKVEKVSKVFGKNTKKATQLLADGKTKKEILKETGATVGVNQADFSVYEGEIFVIMGLSGSGKSTLVRLLNRLIEPTAGHVHIDGDMITNMSKDQLREIRRKKISMVFQKFALFPHKTILENTEYGLELQKVDKRKRRLKAMESLKLVGLEGYEHQYPDQLSGGMQQRVGLARALTNDPDILLMDEAFSALDPLIRKDMQDELLDLHESVGKTIIFITHDLDEALRIGDRIALMKDGNIVQIGTPEEILMNPSNEYVEKFVEDVDLSKVLTAGHIMKRAETVRVDKGPRVALTLMKNLGISSIYAVDKHNRLLGSVDAETAKKAAEKSQTLESVISREITTVEENVVLTDIFELVSDASIPIAVVDEKQRMKGIIVKGALIGALAGNDRYINAHEPAHEAVIQEVR
;
A
#
# COMPACT_ATOMS: atom_id res chain seq x y z
N MET A 1 12.58 -21.91 5.95
CA MET A 1 13.76 -21.41 5.21
C MET A 1 13.72 -19.90 5.34
N ASN A 2 14.84 -19.28 5.55
CA ASN A 2 15.05 -17.92 6.05
C ASN A 2 14.12 -16.88 5.45
N SER A 3 13.56 -16.03 6.33
CA SER A 3 13.06 -14.72 5.99
C SER A 3 14.13 -13.98 5.18
N ASP A 4 13.87 -13.72 3.90
CA ASP A 4 14.72 -12.86 3.07
C ASP A 4 14.87 -11.52 3.82
N GLU A 5 16.08 -11.23 4.29
CA GLU A 5 16.40 -9.90 4.81
C GLU A 5 16.23 -8.93 3.65
N LYS A 6 15.09 -8.22 3.62
CA LYS A 6 14.81 -7.19 2.60
C LYS A 6 15.97 -6.19 2.59
N ARG A 7 16.64 -6.04 1.45
CA ARG A 7 17.77 -5.13 1.30
C ARG A 7 17.32 -3.67 1.49
N ILE A 8 18.02 -2.94 2.36
CA ILE A 8 17.74 -1.51 2.56
C ILE A 8 18.26 -0.72 1.35
N LYS A 9 17.36 -0.01 0.68
CA LYS A 9 17.65 0.87 -0.45
C LYS A 9 17.97 2.30 0.00
N ILE A 10 17.19 2.84 0.93
CA ILE A 10 17.41 4.15 1.52
C ILE A 10 17.38 4.02 3.05
N LYS A 11 18.37 4.60 3.72
CA LYS A 11 18.39 4.72 5.17
C LYS A 11 18.48 6.19 5.57
N VAL A 12 17.57 6.62 6.42
CA VAL A 12 17.50 7.98 6.97
C VAL A 12 17.79 7.91 8.44
N GLU A 13 18.83 8.60 8.91
CA GLU A 13 19.30 8.54 10.28
C GLU A 13 19.19 9.92 10.92
N LYS A 14 18.19 10.11 11.79
CA LYS A 14 17.94 11.33 12.58
C LYS A 14 18.04 12.62 11.78
N VAL A 15 17.53 12.61 10.55
CA VAL A 15 17.61 13.75 9.64
C VAL A 15 16.72 14.87 10.12
N SER A 16 17.31 16.06 10.25
CA SER A 16 16.59 17.28 10.65
C SER A 16 16.86 18.41 9.67
N LYS A 17 15.85 19.26 9.48
CA LYS A 17 15.96 20.49 8.70
C LYS A 17 15.31 21.66 9.41
N VAL A 18 16.11 22.67 9.66
CA VAL A 18 15.66 23.97 10.18
C VAL A 18 16.00 25.04 9.14
N PHE A 19 15.02 25.88 8.82
CA PHE A 19 15.16 27.02 7.92
C PHE A 19 15.24 28.33 8.69
N GLY A 20 16.03 29.28 8.21
CA GLY A 20 16.18 30.62 8.84
C GLY A 20 17.60 30.95 9.28
N LYS A 21 17.78 32.10 9.97
CA LYS A 21 19.10 32.59 10.33
C LYS A 21 19.65 31.97 11.62
N ASN A 22 18.79 31.66 12.60
CA ASN A 22 19.19 31.20 13.96
C ASN A 22 19.08 29.68 14.10
N THR A 23 19.54 28.93 13.11
CA THR A 23 19.36 27.46 13.04
C THR A 23 19.96 26.74 14.24
N LYS A 24 21.15 27.17 14.75
CA LYS A 24 21.80 26.56 15.93
C LYS A 24 20.92 26.66 17.17
N LYS A 25 20.42 27.89 17.49
CA LYS A 25 19.53 28.10 18.64
C LYS A 25 18.22 27.32 18.47
N ALA A 26 17.65 27.33 17.27
CA ALA A 26 16.43 26.57 16.97
C ALA A 26 16.61 25.04 17.12
N THR A 27 17.76 24.50 16.70
CA THR A 27 18.08 23.06 16.90
C THR A 27 18.24 22.73 18.39
N GLN A 28 18.81 23.61 19.19
CA GLN A 28 18.92 23.42 20.64
C GLN A 28 17.53 23.40 21.29
N LEU A 29 16.70 24.41 21.00
CA LEU A 29 15.32 24.46 21.50
C LEU A 29 14.49 23.24 21.09
N LEU A 30 14.75 22.70 19.90
CA LEU A 30 14.12 21.49 19.42
C LEU A 30 14.56 20.27 20.26
N ALA A 31 15.84 20.18 20.60
CA ALA A 31 16.36 19.14 21.48
C ALA A 31 15.82 19.28 22.93
N ASP A 32 15.52 20.50 23.36
CA ASP A 32 14.90 20.81 24.66
C ASP A 32 13.36 20.54 24.66
N GLY A 33 12.80 19.99 23.57
CA GLY A 33 11.38 19.61 23.45
C GLY A 33 10.43 20.78 23.15
N LYS A 34 10.93 21.94 22.73
CA LYS A 34 10.08 23.07 22.31
C LYS A 34 9.33 22.77 21.02
N THR A 35 8.10 23.24 20.96
CA THR A 35 7.24 23.07 19.77
C THR A 35 7.72 23.94 18.60
N LYS A 36 7.37 23.53 17.38
CA LYS A 36 7.65 24.28 16.14
C LYS A 36 7.17 25.75 16.22
N LYS A 37 6.02 26.01 16.86
CA LYS A 37 5.44 27.33 17.04
C LYS A 37 6.28 28.19 18.00
N GLU A 38 6.73 27.63 19.13
CA GLU A 38 7.60 28.31 20.10
C GLU A 38 8.95 28.63 19.47
N ILE A 39 9.56 27.70 18.77
CA ILE A 39 10.84 27.90 18.07
C ILE A 39 10.75 29.03 17.05
N LEU A 40 9.68 29.05 16.25
CA LEU A 40 9.43 30.12 15.29
C LEU A 40 9.32 31.48 15.98
N LYS A 41 8.58 31.55 17.11
CA LYS A 41 8.39 32.79 17.87
C LYS A 41 9.70 33.30 18.50
N GLU A 42 10.54 32.39 19.03
CA GLU A 42 11.77 32.76 19.74
C GLU A 42 12.96 33.03 18.81
N THR A 43 13.01 32.40 17.66
CA THR A 43 14.19 32.43 16.79
C THR A 43 13.93 32.97 15.37
N GLY A 44 12.69 33.06 14.96
CA GLY A 44 12.31 33.31 13.55
C GLY A 44 12.66 32.17 12.61
N ALA A 45 13.12 31.02 13.12
CA ALA A 45 13.44 29.82 12.33
C ALA A 45 12.24 28.87 12.24
N THR A 46 12.12 28.18 11.12
CA THR A 46 11.07 27.20 10.89
C THR A 46 11.65 25.80 10.85
N VAL A 47 11.09 24.90 11.66
CA VAL A 47 11.43 23.47 11.62
C VAL A 47 10.66 22.81 10.48
N GLY A 48 11.38 22.32 9.48
CA GLY A 48 10.81 21.58 8.35
C GLY A 48 10.68 20.08 8.63
N VAL A 49 11.76 19.48 9.16
CA VAL A 49 11.83 18.07 9.55
C VAL A 49 12.60 17.96 10.84
N ASN A 50 12.17 17.10 11.75
CA ASN A 50 12.79 16.84 13.03
C ASN A 50 13.11 15.37 13.22
N GLN A 51 14.38 15.01 13.30
CA GLN A 51 14.91 13.69 13.62
C GLN A 51 14.20 12.53 12.88
N ALA A 52 13.92 12.71 11.59
CA ALA A 52 13.35 11.64 10.79
C ALA A 52 14.32 10.45 10.77
N ASP A 53 13.81 9.27 11.12
CA ASP A 53 14.59 8.02 11.21
C ASP A 53 13.75 6.87 10.64
N PHE A 54 14.19 6.29 9.52
CA PHE A 54 13.50 5.17 8.86
C PHE A 54 14.36 4.55 7.77
N SER A 55 13.93 3.35 7.34
CA SER A 55 14.52 2.66 6.19
C SER A 55 13.45 2.37 5.14
N VAL A 56 13.84 2.44 3.87
CA VAL A 56 13.03 2.01 2.72
C VAL A 56 13.73 0.83 2.08
N TYR A 57 12.98 -0.23 1.76
CA TYR A 57 13.52 -1.45 1.20
C TYR A 57 13.53 -1.42 -0.33
N GLU A 58 14.37 -2.27 -0.93
CA GLU A 58 14.43 -2.40 -2.38
C GLU A 58 13.11 -2.96 -2.93
N GLY A 59 12.57 -2.34 -3.99
CA GLY A 59 11.30 -2.70 -4.58
C GLY A 59 10.06 -2.33 -3.74
N GLU A 60 10.20 -1.49 -2.73
CA GLU A 60 9.10 -1.05 -1.86
C GLU A 60 8.45 0.24 -2.41
N ILE A 61 7.13 0.34 -2.31
CA ILE A 61 6.41 1.62 -2.39
C ILE A 61 6.25 2.16 -0.97
N PHE A 62 7.09 3.11 -0.60
CA PHE A 62 7.05 3.76 0.70
C PHE A 62 6.33 5.10 0.61
N VAL A 63 5.20 5.22 1.29
CA VAL A 63 4.39 6.43 1.25
C VAL A 63 4.74 7.36 2.42
N ILE A 64 4.93 8.65 2.13
CA ILE A 64 5.06 9.70 3.14
C ILE A 64 3.81 10.56 3.10
N MET A 65 3.00 10.52 4.15
CA MET A 65 1.74 11.24 4.19
C MET A 65 1.62 12.18 5.40
N GLY A 66 0.60 13.03 5.40
CA GLY A 66 0.30 13.98 6.48
C GLY A 66 -0.30 15.28 5.93
N LEU A 67 -0.81 16.13 6.81
CA LEU A 67 -1.46 17.40 6.44
C LEU A 67 -0.48 18.38 5.76
N SER A 68 -1.04 19.41 5.11
CA SER A 68 -0.24 20.48 4.52
C SER A 68 0.66 21.12 5.58
N GLY A 69 1.94 21.35 5.23
CA GLY A 69 2.93 21.92 6.17
C GLY A 69 3.53 20.92 7.16
N SER A 70 3.22 19.63 7.11
CA SER A 70 3.81 18.60 7.98
C SER A 70 5.30 18.33 7.71
N GLY A 71 5.84 18.72 6.53
CA GLY A 71 7.26 18.58 6.20
C GLY A 71 7.57 17.58 5.09
N LYS A 72 6.58 16.91 4.51
CA LYS A 72 6.72 15.85 3.48
C LYS A 72 7.63 16.23 2.31
N SER A 73 7.29 17.31 1.59
CA SER A 73 8.10 17.77 0.44
C SER A 73 9.52 18.22 0.87
N THR A 74 9.69 18.69 2.10
CA THR A 74 11.02 18.97 2.66
C THR A 74 11.79 17.66 2.84
N LEU A 75 11.17 16.65 3.43
CA LEU A 75 11.80 15.34 3.67
C LEU A 75 12.26 14.71 2.34
N VAL A 76 11.40 14.64 1.32
CA VAL A 76 11.80 14.08 0.02
C VAL A 76 12.94 14.86 -0.64
N ARG A 77 12.95 16.18 -0.51
CA ARG A 77 14.07 17.00 -1.02
C ARG A 77 15.37 16.84 -0.21
N LEU A 78 15.29 16.35 1.02
CA LEU A 78 16.47 15.92 1.80
C LEU A 78 16.97 14.56 1.31
N LEU A 79 16.08 13.63 0.93
CA LEU A 79 16.46 12.29 0.44
C LEU A 79 17.32 12.33 -0.83
N ASN A 80 17.10 13.29 -1.72
CA ASN A 80 17.95 13.50 -2.89
C ASN A 80 18.93 14.67 -2.71
N ARG A 81 19.02 15.20 -1.50
CA ARG A 81 19.87 16.33 -1.10
C ARG A 81 19.69 17.58 -1.98
N LEU A 82 18.49 17.79 -2.54
CA LEU A 82 18.13 19.10 -3.13
C LEU A 82 18.11 20.20 -2.06
N ILE A 83 17.83 19.81 -0.82
CA ILE A 83 17.98 20.64 0.37
C ILE A 83 19.02 19.97 1.27
N GLU A 84 19.99 20.75 1.74
CA GLU A 84 20.99 20.26 2.71
C GLU A 84 20.35 20.05 4.06
N PRO A 85 20.53 18.89 4.72
CA PRO A 85 20.07 18.68 6.10
C PRO A 85 20.82 19.60 7.07
N THR A 86 20.17 19.94 8.17
CA THR A 86 20.82 20.65 9.29
C THR A 86 21.55 19.67 10.20
N ALA A 87 21.04 18.44 10.33
CA ALA A 87 21.64 17.35 11.08
C ALA A 87 21.16 16.00 10.51
N GLY A 88 21.86 14.92 10.87
CA GLY A 88 21.55 13.56 10.46
C GLY A 88 22.11 13.20 9.08
N HIS A 89 21.88 11.95 8.68
CA HIS A 89 22.48 11.38 7.49
C HIS A 89 21.46 10.64 6.63
N VAL A 90 21.67 10.67 5.31
CA VAL A 90 20.91 9.90 4.33
C VAL A 90 21.88 8.99 3.59
N HIS A 91 21.52 7.71 3.49
CA HIS A 91 22.27 6.70 2.77
C HIS A 91 21.40 6.13 1.62
N ILE A 92 22.02 5.87 0.49
CA ILE A 92 21.42 5.22 -0.67
C ILE A 92 22.35 4.07 -1.07
N ASP A 93 21.84 2.84 -1.10
CA ASP A 93 22.64 1.63 -1.32
C ASP A 93 23.85 1.51 -0.37
N GLY A 94 23.72 2.00 0.87
CA GLY A 94 24.82 2.06 1.85
C GLY A 94 25.74 3.28 1.72
N ASP A 95 25.70 4.01 0.64
CA ASP A 95 26.53 5.21 0.42
C ASP A 95 25.93 6.44 1.11
N MET A 96 26.67 7.09 1.99
CA MET A 96 26.24 8.30 2.70
C MET A 96 26.24 9.52 1.77
N ILE A 97 25.08 9.86 1.22
CA ILE A 97 24.95 10.96 0.24
C ILE A 97 25.13 12.35 0.88
N THR A 98 24.90 12.49 2.19
CA THR A 98 25.06 13.76 2.90
C THR A 98 26.50 14.27 2.94
N ASN A 99 27.49 13.39 2.79
CA ASN A 99 28.92 13.73 2.81
C ASN A 99 29.55 13.75 1.38
N MET A 100 28.79 13.41 0.36
CA MET A 100 29.30 13.38 -1.03
C MET A 100 29.65 14.77 -1.55
N SER A 101 30.68 14.85 -2.36
CA SER A 101 30.99 16.02 -3.18
C SER A 101 29.85 16.33 -4.17
N LYS A 102 29.85 17.56 -4.69
CA LYS A 102 28.82 17.97 -5.68
C LYS A 102 28.82 17.06 -6.93
N ASP A 103 29.97 16.58 -7.34
CA ASP A 103 30.09 15.74 -8.54
C ASP A 103 29.60 14.32 -8.27
N GLN A 104 29.95 13.71 -7.15
CA GLN A 104 29.42 12.42 -6.71
C GLN A 104 27.89 12.47 -6.58
N LEU A 105 27.36 13.50 -5.91
CA LEU A 105 25.93 13.69 -5.75
C LEU A 105 25.21 13.86 -7.10
N ARG A 106 25.84 14.55 -8.05
CA ARG A 106 25.32 14.73 -9.42
C ARG A 106 25.21 13.38 -10.14
N GLU A 107 26.21 12.50 -9.98
CA GLU A 107 26.18 11.14 -10.54
C GLU A 107 25.07 10.27 -9.92
N ILE A 108 24.88 10.30 -8.59
CA ILE A 108 23.76 9.61 -7.93
C ILE A 108 22.42 10.08 -8.49
N ARG A 109 22.20 11.40 -8.58
CA ARG A 109 20.97 11.98 -9.13
C ARG A 109 20.73 11.67 -10.60
N ARG A 110 21.78 11.48 -11.39
CA ARG A 110 21.65 11.14 -12.81
C ARG A 110 21.32 9.68 -13.04
N LYS A 111 21.85 8.79 -12.21
CA LYS A 111 21.80 7.35 -12.46
C LYS A 111 20.83 6.60 -11.56
N LYS A 112 20.74 7.00 -10.29
CA LYS A 112 19.99 6.23 -9.28
C LYS A 112 18.64 6.81 -8.93
N ILE A 113 18.44 8.12 -9.05
CA ILE A 113 17.24 8.79 -8.56
C ILE A 113 16.60 9.60 -9.68
N SER A 114 15.29 9.42 -9.86
CA SER A 114 14.46 10.34 -10.63
C SER A 114 13.36 10.93 -9.78
N MET A 115 12.82 12.07 -10.21
CA MET A 115 11.76 12.75 -9.46
C MET A 115 10.63 13.19 -10.38
N VAL A 116 9.41 12.86 -9.97
CA VAL A 116 8.15 13.35 -10.54
C VAL A 116 7.61 14.45 -9.65
N PHE A 117 7.28 15.59 -10.25
CA PHE A 117 6.87 16.80 -9.53
C PHE A 117 5.37 17.03 -9.63
N GLN A 118 4.79 17.65 -8.60
CA GLN A 118 3.38 18.03 -8.54
C GLN A 118 2.90 18.90 -9.73
N LYS A 119 3.73 19.83 -10.19
CA LYS A 119 3.44 20.73 -11.32
C LYS A 119 4.14 20.28 -12.61
N PHE A 120 4.11 19.01 -12.94
CA PHE A 120 4.67 18.35 -14.12
C PHE A 120 6.12 18.75 -14.47
N ALA A 121 6.51 20.01 -14.29
CA ALA A 121 7.83 20.59 -14.55
C ALA A 121 8.36 20.28 -15.98
N LEU A 122 7.46 20.30 -16.96
CA LEU A 122 7.80 20.11 -18.36
C LEU A 122 8.35 21.40 -18.96
N PHE A 123 9.27 21.27 -19.93
CA PHE A 123 9.77 22.38 -20.70
C PHE A 123 8.76 22.74 -21.80
N PRO A 124 8.11 23.92 -21.75
CA PRO A 124 7.03 24.25 -22.67
C PRO A 124 7.49 24.41 -24.13
N HIS A 125 8.77 24.70 -24.35
CA HIS A 125 9.40 24.90 -25.67
C HIS A 125 10.01 23.62 -26.25
N LYS A 126 9.88 22.49 -25.55
CA LYS A 126 10.35 21.16 -26.01
C LYS A 126 9.14 20.28 -26.28
N THR A 127 9.26 19.43 -27.31
CA THR A 127 8.27 18.40 -27.57
C THR A 127 8.20 17.37 -26.43
N ILE A 128 7.19 16.51 -26.44
CA ILE A 128 7.03 15.44 -25.47
C ILE A 128 8.22 14.49 -25.49
N LEU A 129 8.68 14.10 -26.67
CA LEU A 129 9.88 13.28 -26.84
C LEU A 129 11.13 13.97 -26.27
N GLU A 130 11.33 15.26 -26.56
CA GLU A 130 12.48 16.04 -26.08
C GLU A 130 12.43 16.25 -24.55
N ASN A 131 11.23 16.39 -23.97
CA ASN A 131 11.05 16.40 -22.51
C ASN A 131 11.46 15.06 -21.90
N THR A 132 11.03 13.96 -22.51
CA THR A 132 11.26 12.60 -22.03
C THR A 132 12.75 12.21 -22.14
N GLU A 133 13.42 12.53 -23.25
CA GLU A 133 14.84 12.20 -23.46
C GLU A 133 15.82 13.13 -22.71
N TYR A 134 15.34 14.23 -22.09
CA TYR A 134 16.20 15.31 -21.57
C TYR A 134 17.21 14.82 -20.50
N GLY A 135 16.82 13.91 -19.64
CA GLY A 135 17.73 13.33 -18.64
C GLY A 135 18.92 12.61 -19.25
N LEU A 136 18.68 11.84 -20.33
CA LEU A 136 19.73 11.15 -21.07
C LEU A 136 20.57 12.12 -21.92
N GLU A 137 20.00 13.24 -22.38
CA GLU A 137 20.73 14.32 -23.02
C GLU A 137 21.77 14.91 -22.07
N LEU A 138 21.42 15.20 -20.84
CA LEU A 138 22.34 15.66 -19.79
C LEU A 138 23.42 14.64 -19.43
N GLN A 139 23.15 13.36 -19.62
CA GLN A 139 24.11 12.27 -19.45
C GLN A 139 25.01 12.08 -20.67
N LYS A 140 24.83 12.88 -21.73
CA LYS A 140 25.56 12.79 -23.02
C LYS A 140 25.38 11.45 -23.73
N VAL A 141 24.24 10.78 -23.53
CA VAL A 141 23.88 9.56 -24.26
C VAL A 141 23.65 9.92 -25.74
N ASP A 142 24.11 9.06 -26.64
CA ASP A 142 23.92 9.21 -28.09
C ASP A 142 22.43 9.47 -28.44
N LYS A 143 22.21 10.40 -29.40
CA LYS A 143 20.87 10.88 -29.78
C LYS A 143 19.92 9.75 -30.21
N ARG A 144 20.42 8.78 -30.95
CA ARG A 144 19.61 7.65 -31.43
C ARG A 144 19.21 6.74 -30.29
N LYS A 145 20.13 6.44 -29.35
CA LYS A 145 19.88 5.61 -28.18
C LYS A 145 18.90 6.28 -27.22
N ARG A 146 19.08 7.58 -26.91
CA ARG A 146 18.19 8.29 -25.98
C ARG A 146 16.78 8.42 -26.54
N ARG A 147 16.61 8.63 -27.86
CA ARG A 147 15.30 8.65 -28.50
C ARG A 147 14.56 7.32 -28.40
N LEU A 148 15.26 6.20 -28.66
CA LEU A 148 14.66 4.87 -28.53
C LEU A 148 14.15 4.64 -27.10
N LYS A 149 14.98 4.90 -26.08
CA LYS A 149 14.56 4.77 -24.68
C LYS A 149 13.40 5.70 -24.31
N ALA A 150 13.40 6.94 -24.82
CA ALA A 150 12.29 7.86 -24.58
C ALA A 150 10.98 7.40 -25.22
N MET A 151 11.04 6.86 -26.43
CA MET A 151 9.86 6.28 -27.10
C MET A 151 9.33 5.04 -26.35
N GLU A 152 10.22 4.16 -25.87
CA GLU A 152 9.87 3.02 -25.02
C GLU A 152 9.17 3.50 -23.74
N SER A 153 9.70 4.52 -23.08
CA SER A 153 9.09 5.08 -21.86
C SER A 153 7.74 5.76 -22.13
N LEU A 154 7.58 6.46 -23.27
CA LEU A 154 6.31 7.03 -23.69
C LEU A 154 5.26 5.96 -23.98
N LYS A 155 5.67 4.86 -24.58
CA LYS A 155 4.79 3.71 -24.83
C LYS A 155 4.35 3.06 -23.53
N LEU A 156 5.25 2.89 -22.54
CA LEU A 156 4.93 2.35 -21.22
C LEU A 156 3.83 3.14 -20.49
N VAL A 157 3.76 4.45 -20.69
CA VAL A 157 2.75 5.32 -20.08
C VAL A 157 1.58 5.65 -21.03
N GLY A 158 1.39 4.89 -22.12
CA GLY A 158 0.26 5.04 -23.04
C GLY A 158 0.27 6.33 -23.86
N LEU A 159 1.44 6.90 -24.14
CA LEU A 159 1.60 8.14 -24.93
C LEU A 159 2.26 7.90 -26.31
N GLU A 160 2.15 6.71 -26.85
CA GLU A 160 2.57 6.40 -28.23
C GLU A 160 1.76 7.25 -29.23
N GLY A 161 2.44 7.93 -30.17
CA GLY A 161 1.84 8.84 -31.15
C GLY A 161 1.78 10.32 -30.74
N TYR A 162 2.16 10.65 -29.50
CA TYR A 162 2.18 12.04 -29.00
C TYR A 162 3.59 12.67 -28.95
N GLU A 163 4.60 12.01 -29.49
CA GLU A 163 6.03 12.35 -29.37
C GLU A 163 6.36 13.76 -29.81
N HIS A 164 5.67 14.24 -30.86
CA HIS A 164 5.92 15.52 -31.51
C HIS A 164 5.06 16.67 -31.00
N GLN A 165 4.11 16.39 -30.10
CA GLN A 165 3.29 17.41 -29.48
C GLN A 165 4.08 18.18 -28.40
N TYR A 166 3.55 19.35 -28.04
CA TYR A 166 4.05 20.19 -26.95
C TYR A 166 3.18 20.05 -25.70
N PRO A 167 3.72 20.37 -24.51
CA PRO A 167 2.97 20.21 -23.25
C PRO A 167 1.61 20.91 -23.21
N ASP A 168 1.46 22.08 -23.83
CA ASP A 168 0.21 22.86 -23.88
C ASP A 168 -0.89 22.22 -24.74
N GLN A 169 -0.54 21.25 -25.56
CA GLN A 169 -1.47 20.48 -26.39
C GLN A 169 -2.03 19.25 -25.67
N LEU A 170 -1.60 18.99 -24.41
CA LEU A 170 -1.93 17.82 -23.65
C LEU A 170 -2.82 18.13 -22.44
N SER A 171 -3.72 17.20 -22.07
CA SER A 171 -4.43 17.26 -20.80
C SER A 171 -3.48 17.17 -19.60
N GLY A 172 -3.95 17.58 -18.40
CA GLY A 172 -3.14 17.49 -17.18
C GLY A 172 -2.66 16.07 -16.89
N GLY A 173 -3.53 15.07 -17.06
CA GLY A 173 -3.16 13.65 -16.91
C GLY A 173 -2.09 13.21 -17.91
N MET A 174 -2.19 13.61 -19.18
CA MET A 174 -1.16 13.32 -20.18
C MET A 174 0.18 14.01 -19.85
N GLN A 175 0.16 15.26 -19.37
CA GLN A 175 1.37 15.95 -18.91
C GLN A 175 2.04 15.22 -17.73
N GLN A 176 1.23 14.67 -16.82
CA GLN A 176 1.72 13.85 -15.71
C GLN A 176 2.37 12.57 -16.19
N ARG A 177 1.78 11.87 -17.16
CA ARG A 177 2.37 10.69 -17.81
C ARG A 177 3.69 11.01 -18.50
N VAL A 178 3.82 12.18 -19.13
CA VAL A 178 5.11 12.66 -19.68
C VAL A 178 6.14 12.85 -18.56
N GLY A 179 5.74 13.42 -17.44
CA GLY A 179 6.61 13.57 -16.25
C GLY A 179 7.12 12.22 -15.73
N LEU A 180 6.24 11.22 -15.70
CA LEU A 180 6.58 9.85 -15.33
C LEU A 180 7.50 9.19 -16.36
N ALA A 181 7.18 9.27 -17.66
CA ALA A 181 8.03 8.76 -18.74
C ALA A 181 9.44 9.36 -18.69
N ARG A 182 9.55 10.69 -18.50
CA ARG A 182 10.84 11.38 -18.33
C ARG A 182 11.64 10.83 -17.15
N ALA A 183 10.97 10.53 -16.04
CA ALA A 183 11.63 9.97 -14.86
C ALA A 183 12.14 8.55 -15.13
N LEU A 184 11.33 7.71 -15.79
CA LEU A 184 11.64 6.32 -16.13
C LEU A 184 12.71 6.16 -17.20
N THR A 185 12.78 7.08 -18.19
CA THR A 185 13.74 7.02 -19.29
C THR A 185 15.19 6.94 -18.82
N ASN A 186 15.49 7.50 -17.66
CA ASN A 186 16.81 7.42 -17.04
C ASN A 186 17.10 6.04 -16.40
N ASP A 187 16.13 5.14 -16.36
CA ASP A 187 16.20 3.84 -15.70
C ASP A 187 16.69 3.95 -14.24
N PRO A 188 16.03 4.76 -13.40
CA PRO A 188 16.47 4.97 -12.02
C PRO A 188 16.17 3.76 -11.17
N ASP A 189 16.95 3.57 -10.09
CA ASP A 189 16.64 2.60 -9.04
C ASP A 189 15.54 3.10 -8.10
N ILE A 190 15.47 4.43 -7.90
CA ILE A 190 14.59 5.10 -6.97
C ILE A 190 13.77 6.18 -7.68
N LEU A 191 12.46 6.12 -7.51
CA LEU A 191 11.53 7.12 -8.02
C LEU A 191 10.93 7.91 -6.86
N LEU A 192 11.18 9.22 -6.83
CA LEU A 192 10.59 10.13 -5.85
C LEU A 192 9.38 10.83 -6.48
N MET A 193 8.21 10.74 -5.88
CA MET A 193 6.97 11.31 -6.39
C MET A 193 6.39 12.30 -5.36
N ASP A 194 6.47 13.60 -5.66
CA ASP A 194 6.01 14.69 -4.75
C ASP A 194 4.60 15.13 -5.16
N GLU A 195 3.56 14.59 -4.48
CA GLU A 195 2.14 14.84 -4.75
C GLU A 195 1.78 14.72 -6.23
N ALA A 196 2.29 13.68 -6.88
CA ALA A 196 2.28 13.54 -8.33
C ALA A 196 0.88 13.53 -8.94
N PHE A 197 -0.14 13.06 -8.22
CA PHE A 197 -1.51 12.93 -8.73
C PHE A 197 -2.49 13.96 -8.16
N SER A 198 -2.04 14.86 -7.28
CA SER A 198 -2.92 15.83 -6.59
C SER A 198 -3.61 16.83 -7.52
N ALA A 199 -3.03 17.13 -8.67
CA ALA A 199 -3.56 18.06 -9.65
C ALA A 199 -4.53 17.41 -10.67
N LEU A 200 -4.77 16.11 -10.59
CA LEU A 200 -5.64 15.36 -11.48
C LEU A 200 -7.07 15.27 -10.93
N ASP A 201 -8.05 15.19 -11.82
CA ASP A 201 -9.42 14.85 -11.43
C ASP A 201 -9.49 13.42 -10.85
N PRO A 202 -10.53 13.10 -10.04
CA PRO A 202 -10.60 11.84 -9.32
C PRO A 202 -10.56 10.59 -10.22
N LEU A 203 -11.16 10.64 -11.40
CA LEU A 203 -11.21 9.50 -12.32
C LEU A 203 -9.81 9.22 -12.89
N ILE A 204 -9.19 10.25 -13.48
CA ILE A 204 -7.83 10.15 -14.04
C ILE A 204 -6.81 9.79 -12.97
N ARG A 205 -6.99 10.29 -11.73
CA ARG A 205 -6.12 9.94 -10.60
C ARG A 205 -6.15 8.45 -10.32
N LYS A 206 -7.34 7.84 -10.28
CA LYS A 206 -7.50 6.41 -10.06
C LYS A 206 -6.80 5.60 -11.15
N ASP A 207 -7.03 5.94 -12.42
CA ASP A 207 -6.38 5.28 -13.55
C ASP A 207 -4.83 5.37 -13.45
N MET A 208 -4.30 6.54 -13.06
CA MET A 208 -2.86 6.76 -12.88
C MET A 208 -2.27 5.97 -11.70
N GLN A 209 -3.05 5.73 -10.65
CA GLN A 209 -2.63 4.88 -9.53
C GLN A 209 -2.53 3.41 -9.97
N ASP A 210 -3.52 2.92 -10.71
CA ASP A 210 -3.52 1.55 -11.25
C ASP A 210 -2.33 1.36 -12.21
N GLU A 211 -2.11 2.30 -13.13
CA GLU A 211 -0.94 2.27 -14.01
C GLU A 211 0.39 2.30 -13.25
N LEU A 212 0.47 3.03 -12.13
CA LEU A 212 1.67 3.04 -11.29
C LEU A 212 1.93 1.68 -10.65
N LEU A 213 0.89 1.00 -10.17
CA LEU A 213 0.98 -0.34 -9.58
C LEU A 213 1.41 -1.37 -10.63
N ASP A 214 0.77 -1.40 -11.80
CA ASP A 214 1.12 -2.28 -12.93
C ASP A 214 2.58 -2.06 -13.38
N LEU A 215 2.99 -0.79 -13.45
CA LEU A 215 4.35 -0.42 -13.77
C LEU A 215 5.32 -0.90 -12.69
N HIS A 216 4.98 -0.71 -11.42
CA HIS A 216 5.81 -1.14 -10.30
C HIS A 216 6.01 -2.66 -10.30
N GLU A 217 4.97 -3.45 -10.51
CA GLU A 217 5.07 -4.92 -10.64
C GLU A 217 6.00 -5.33 -11.80
N SER A 218 5.90 -4.62 -12.94
CA SER A 218 6.70 -4.96 -14.13
C SER A 218 8.16 -4.56 -14.04
N VAL A 219 8.49 -3.46 -13.33
CA VAL A 219 9.83 -2.83 -13.34
C VAL A 219 10.56 -3.01 -12.00
N GLY A 220 9.86 -3.28 -10.90
CA GLY A 220 10.42 -3.56 -9.57
C GLY A 220 11.24 -2.41 -8.96
N LYS A 221 10.90 -1.13 -9.27
CA LYS A 221 11.63 0.03 -8.77
C LYS A 221 11.20 0.40 -7.34
N THR A 222 12.13 0.95 -6.55
CA THR A 222 11.78 1.52 -5.24
C THR A 222 11.12 2.87 -5.43
N ILE A 223 9.93 3.07 -4.86
CA ILE A 223 9.15 4.29 -5.00
C ILE A 223 8.99 4.96 -3.63
N ILE A 224 9.27 6.26 -3.55
CA ILE A 224 8.86 7.11 -2.42
C ILE A 224 7.78 8.04 -2.94
N PHE A 225 6.58 7.85 -2.41
CA PHE A 225 5.38 8.54 -2.83
C PHE A 225 4.90 9.50 -1.75
N ILE A 226 4.71 10.76 -2.09
CA ILE A 226 4.11 11.75 -1.18
C ILE A 226 2.66 11.99 -1.54
N THR A 227 1.80 11.93 -0.54
CA THR A 227 0.41 12.33 -0.66
C THR A 227 -0.10 12.99 0.63
N HIS A 228 -1.22 13.66 0.55
CA HIS A 228 -2.03 14.10 1.68
C HIS A 228 -3.37 13.34 1.75
N ASP A 229 -3.63 12.47 0.78
CA ASP A 229 -4.83 11.66 0.64
C ASP A 229 -4.56 10.28 1.24
N LEU A 230 -5.38 9.91 2.25
CA LEU A 230 -5.20 8.65 2.98
C LEU A 230 -5.62 7.46 2.12
N ASP A 231 -6.72 7.56 1.36
CA ASP A 231 -7.17 6.48 0.47
C ASP A 231 -6.09 6.13 -0.55
N GLU A 232 -5.42 7.16 -1.09
CA GLU A 232 -4.29 6.99 -2.00
C GLU A 232 -3.13 6.27 -1.32
N ALA A 233 -2.76 6.67 -0.09
CA ALA A 233 -1.68 6.05 0.66
C ALA A 233 -1.97 4.58 1.00
N LEU A 234 -3.20 4.28 1.41
CA LEU A 234 -3.64 2.93 1.75
C LEU A 234 -3.69 2.01 0.52
N ARG A 235 -4.04 2.57 -0.66
CA ARG A 235 -4.16 1.81 -1.91
C ARG A 235 -2.83 1.39 -2.51
N ILE A 236 -1.84 2.29 -2.50
CA ILE A 236 -0.60 2.09 -3.26
C ILE A 236 0.61 1.76 -2.38
N GLY A 237 0.57 2.03 -1.07
CA GLY A 237 1.73 1.91 -0.20
C GLY A 237 1.91 0.51 0.39
N ASP A 238 3.10 -0.05 0.30
CA ASP A 238 3.49 -1.20 1.11
C ASP A 238 3.65 -0.81 2.58
N ARG A 239 4.25 0.38 2.82
CA ARG A 239 4.36 1.00 4.14
C ARG A 239 4.14 2.50 4.05
N ILE A 240 3.56 3.05 5.12
CA ILE A 240 3.18 4.46 5.23
C ILE A 240 3.90 5.09 6.41
N ALA A 241 4.57 6.22 6.19
CA ALA A 241 5.09 7.11 7.22
C ALA A 241 4.17 8.31 7.39
N LEU A 242 3.47 8.40 8.50
CA LEU A 242 2.59 9.52 8.81
C LEU A 242 3.37 10.65 9.47
N MET A 243 3.31 11.87 8.92
CA MET A 243 4.02 13.03 9.41
C MET A 243 3.11 14.10 10.02
N LYS A 244 3.52 14.63 11.18
CA LYS A 244 2.90 15.78 11.83
C LYS A 244 3.98 16.75 12.32
N ASP A 245 3.84 18.05 12.01
CA ASP A 245 4.71 19.12 12.52
C ASP A 245 6.22 18.85 12.35
N GLY A 246 6.62 18.20 11.25
CA GLY A 246 8.02 17.88 10.97
C GLY A 246 8.49 16.55 11.54
N ASN A 247 7.69 15.86 12.34
CA ASN A 247 8.00 14.57 12.94
C ASN A 247 7.31 13.44 12.19
N ILE A 248 7.95 12.29 12.16
CA ILE A 248 7.28 11.03 11.82
C ILE A 248 6.58 10.55 13.10
N VAL A 249 5.26 10.36 13.05
CA VAL A 249 4.45 9.96 14.21
C VAL A 249 4.15 8.47 14.24
N GLN A 250 4.09 7.84 13.06
CA GLN A 250 3.96 6.40 12.93
C GLN A 250 4.51 5.94 11.58
N ILE A 251 5.06 4.71 11.53
CA ILE A 251 5.37 3.98 10.31
C ILE A 251 4.79 2.58 10.46
N GLY A 252 4.08 2.10 9.45
CA GLY A 252 3.50 0.76 9.43
C GLY A 252 2.95 0.41 8.05
N THR A 253 2.48 -0.83 7.91
CA THR A 253 1.65 -1.22 6.76
C THR A 253 0.33 -0.46 6.80
N PRO A 254 -0.45 -0.39 5.69
CA PRO A 254 -1.81 0.14 5.70
C PRO A 254 -2.66 -0.41 6.85
N GLU A 255 -2.60 -1.72 7.05
CA GLU A 255 -3.30 -2.41 8.13
C GLU A 255 -2.84 -1.93 9.53
N GLU A 256 -1.53 -1.89 9.78
CA GLU A 256 -0.99 -1.44 11.07
C GLU A 256 -1.38 0.00 11.40
N ILE A 257 -1.44 0.89 10.40
CA ILE A 257 -1.87 2.28 10.58
C ILE A 257 -3.34 2.37 10.97
N LEU A 258 -4.20 1.55 10.38
CA LEU A 258 -5.65 1.54 10.63
C LEU A 258 -6.00 0.85 11.95
N MET A 259 -5.38 -0.31 12.21
CA MET A 259 -5.76 -1.17 13.32
C MET A 259 -5.05 -0.83 14.63
N ASN A 260 -3.85 -0.27 14.54
CA ASN A 260 -3.00 0.03 15.70
C ASN A 260 -2.50 1.48 15.68
N PRO A 261 -3.40 2.48 15.71
CA PRO A 261 -3.00 3.88 15.72
C PRO A 261 -2.15 4.20 16.95
N SER A 262 -0.96 4.77 16.76
CA SER A 262 0.02 5.01 17.82
C SER A 262 -0.37 6.14 18.79
N ASN A 263 -1.31 7.00 18.41
CA ASN A 263 -1.78 8.12 19.20
C ASN A 263 -3.09 8.70 18.66
N GLU A 264 -3.76 9.55 19.45
CA GLU A 264 -5.02 10.22 19.11
C GLU A 264 -5.01 10.98 17.77
N TYR A 265 -3.85 11.46 17.33
CA TYR A 265 -3.75 12.13 16.03
C TYR A 265 -3.89 11.14 14.88
N VAL A 266 -3.25 9.98 14.97
CA VAL A 266 -3.37 8.92 13.96
C VAL A 266 -4.79 8.36 13.98
N GLU A 267 -5.35 8.11 15.17
CA GLU A 267 -6.72 7.63 15.35
C GLU A 267 -7.72 8.56 14.63
N LYS A 268 -7.68 9.86 14.89
CA LYS A 268 -8.50 10.86 14.19
C LYS A 268 -8.21 10.94 12.69
N PHE A 269 -7.00 10.59 12.27
CA PHE A 269 -6.63 10.65 10.86
C PHE A 269 -7.24 9.49 10.06
N VAL A 270 -7.47 8.36 10.72
CA VAL A 270 -8.04 7.15 10.09
C VAL A 270 -9.53 6.95 10.39
N GLU A 271 -10.14 7.79 11.25
CA GLU A 271 -11.54 7.68 11.73
C GLU A 271 -12.56 7.62 10.59
N ASP A 272 -12.35 8.38 9.52
CA ASP A 272 -13.28 8.49 8.38
C ASP A 272 -12.94 7.52 7.22
N VAL A 273 -12.01 6.56 7.41
CA VAL A 273 -11.60 5.65 6.35
C VAL A 273 -12.65 4.59 6.09
N ASP A 274 -12.92 4.35 4.82
CA ASP A 274 -13.72 3.22 4.39
C ASP A 274 -12.90 1.91 4.52
N LEU A 275 -13.04 1.25 5.66
CA LEU A 275 -12.34 0.00 6.00
C LEU A 275 -12.59 -1.12 4.97
N SER A 276 -13.70 -1.06 4.22
CA SER A 276 -14.02 -2.08 3.22
C SER A 276 -12.99 -2.17 2.08
N LYS A 277 -12.26 -1.07 1.82
CA LYS A 277 -11.25 -0.98 0.76
C LYS A 277 -9.88 -1.51 1.18
N VAL A 278 -9.67 -1.73 2.48
CA VAL A 278 -8.37 -2.12 3.04
C VAL A 278 -8.43 -3.49 3.70
N LEU A 279 -9.49 -3.77 4.44
CA LEU A 279 -9.68 -5.07 5.06
C LEU A 279 -9.95 -6.13 4.00
N THR A 280 -9.35 -7.30 4.21
CA THR A 280 -9.49 -8.46 3.31
C THR A 280 -10.30 -9.57 3.96
N ALA A 281 -10.63 -10.59 3.19
CA ALA A 281 -11.25 -11.82 3.66
C ALA A 281 -10.50 -12.43 4.84
N GLY A 282 -9.18 -12.42 4.81
CA GLY A 282 -8.30 -12.94 5.86
C GLY A 282 -8.49 -12.24 7.21
N HIS A 283 -8.76 -10.93 7.21
CA HIS A 283 -8.94 -10.15 8.44
C HIS A 283 -10.23 -10.46 9.18
N ILE A 284 -11.29 -10.84 8.47
CA ILE A 284 -12.63 -11.06 9.04
C ILE A 284 -13.06 -12.53 9.07
N MET A 285 -12.26 -13.42 8.44
CA MET A 285 -12.59 -14.84 8.47
C MET A 285 -12.50 -15.41 9.87
N LYS A 286 -13.36 -16.37 10.14
CA LYS A 286 -13.33 -17.16 11.36
C LYS A 286 -12.87 -18.57 11.04
N ARG A 287 -12.31 -19.26 12.03
CA ARG A 287 -11.93 -20.66 11.87
C ARG A 287 -13.14 -21.49 11.46
N ALA A 288 -13.00 -22.23 10.36
CA ALA A 288 -14.03 -23.13 9.90
C ALA A 288 -13.90 -24.49 10.57
N GLU A 289 -15.01 -25.00 11.08
CA GLU A 289 -15.13 -26.41 11.37
C GLU A 289 -15.49 -27.17 10.09
N THR A 290 -14.76 -28.24 9.80
CA THR A 290 -14.90 -29.01 8.58
C THR A 290 -15.09 -30.49 8.87
N VAL A 291 -15.67 -31.23 7.93
CA VAL A 291 -15.76 -32.69 7.99
C VAL A 291 -14.92 -33.31 6.88
N ARG A 292 -14.11 -34.31 7.22
CA ARG A 292 -13.41 -35.07 6.18
C ARG A 292 -14.38 -35.99 5.46
N VAL A 293 -14.33 -35.98 4.15
CA VAL A 293 -15.26 -36.72 3.29
C VAL A 293 -15.27 -38.24 3.56
N ASP A 294 -14.14 -38.79 4.05
CA ASP A 294 -13.99 -40.22 4.42
C ASP A 294 -14.69 -40.61 5.74
N LYS A 295 -15.19 -39.66 6.54
CA LYS A 295 -15.81 -39.92 7.84
C LYS A 295 -17.28 -40.30 7.82
N GLY A 296 -17.92 -40.10 6.69
CA GLY A 296 -19.33 -40.43 6.48
C GLY A 296 -20.36 -39.44 7.05
N PRO A 297 -21.63 -39.56 6.59
CA PRO A 297 -22.68 -38.56 6.87
C PRO A 297 -23.08 -38.46 8.36
N ARG A 298 -22.99 -39.57 9.15
CA ARG A 298 -23.32 -39.55 10.59
C ARG A 298 -22.35 -38.67 11.37
N VAL A 299 -21.08 -38.62 11.00
CA VAL A 299 -20.09 -37.76 11.66
C VAL A 299 -20.39 -36.31 11.33
N ALA A 300 -20.71 -35.98 10.06
CA ALA A 300 -21.14 -34.64 9.67
C ALA A 300 -22.36 -34.16 10.48
N LEU A 301 -23.39 -35.01 10.63
CA LEU A 301 -24.58 -34.69 11.47
C LEU A 301 -24.21 -34.43 12.90
N THR A 302 -23.36 -35.24 13.51
CA THR A 302 -22.94 -35.07 14.90
C THR A 302 -22.18 -33.75 15.11
N LEU A 303 -21.28 -33.41 14.18
CA LEU A 303 -20.57 -32.14 14.20
C LEU A 303 -21.53 -30.96 14.05
N MET A 304 -22.42 -30.98 13.06
CA MET A 304 -23.42 -29.92 12.88
C MET A 304 -24.31 -29.74 14.08
N LYS A 305 -24.78 -30.84 14.71
CA LYS A 305 -25.58 -30.79 15.92
C LYS A 305 -24.82 -30.19 17.10
N ASN A 306 -23.58 -30.62 17.33
CA ASN A 306 -22.75 -30.12 18.44
C ASN A 306 -22.41 -28.63 18.30
N LEU A 307 -22.26 -28.17 17.05
CA LEU A 307 -21.90 -26.78 16.71
C LEU A 307 -23.13 -25.88 16.52
N GLY A 308 -24.34 -26.43 16.49
CA GLY A 308 -25.57 -25.66 16.26
C GLY A 308 -25.68 -25.08 14.86
N ILE A 309 -25.02 -25.69 13.84
CA ILE A 309 -24.98 -25.22 12.43
C ILE A 309 -25.81 -26.14 11.53
N SER A 310 -26.40 -25.57 10.49
CA SER A 310 -27.22 -26.29 9.51
C SER A 310 -26.47 -26.88 8.33
N SER A 311 -25.23 -26.45 8.12
CA SER A 311 -24.36 -26.89 7.02
C SER A 311 -22.91 -26.95 7.48
N ILE A 312 -22.11 -27.81 6.84
CA ILE A 312 -20.69 -27.97 7.12
C ILE A 312 -19.91 -28.19 5.83
N TYR A 313 -18.71 -27.65 5.77
CA TYR A 313 -17.80 -27.84 4.63
C TYR A 313 -17.10 -29.20 4.71
N ALA A 314 -17.04 -29.89 3.57
CA ALA A 314 -16.36 -31.16 3.40
C ALA A 314 -14.98 -30.96 2.76
N VAL A 315 -13.96 -31.58 3.37
CA VAL A 315 -12.57 -31.49 2.91
C VAL A 315 -11.94 -32.86 2.70
N ASP A 316 -10.88 -32.90 1.88
CA ASP A 316 -10.05 -34.09 1.71
C ASP A 316 -9.04 -34.26 2.88
N LYS A 317 -8.17 -35.28 2.77
CA LYS A 317 -7.08 -35.54 3.74
C LYS A 317 -6.00 -34.43 3.79
N HIS A 318 -5.94 -33.55 2.82
CA HIS A 318 -5.00 -32.45 2.72
C HIS A 318 -5.64 -31.09 3.05
N ASN A 319 -6.86 -31.11 3.63
CA ASN A 319 -7.67 -29.93 3.92
C ASN A 319 -8.15 -29.16 2.68
N ARG A 320 -8.18 -29.77 1.50
CA ARG A 320 -8.73 -29.13 0.28
C ARG A 320 -10.24 -29.18 0.33
N LEU A 321 -10.86 -28.07 0.02
CA LEU A 321 -12.30 -27.92 -0.02
C LEU A 321 -12.89 -28.71 -1.18
N LEU A 322 -13.86 -29.59 -0.88
CA LEU A 322 -14.54 -30.43 -1.88
C LEU A 322 -15.98 -30.00 -2.13
N GLY A 323 -16.61 -29.36 -1.14
CA GLY A 323 -17.99 -28.92 -1.22
C GLY A 323 -18.60 -28.68 0.16
N SER A 324 -19.91 -28.57 0.22
CA SER A 324 -20.66 -28.43 1.46
C SER A 324 -21.76 -29.48 1.55
N VAL A 325 -22.23 -29.76 2.76
CA VAL A 325 -23.40 -30.60 2.99
C VAL A 325 -24.28 -29.97 4.06
N ASP A 326 -25.57 -29.95 3.83
CA ASP A 326 -26.56 -29.54 4.81
C ASP A 326 -27.04 -30.74 5.67
N ALA A 327 -27.67 -30.43 6.80
CA ALA A 327 -28.10 -31.43 7.79
C ALA A 327 -29.18 -32.36 7.23
N GLU A 328 -30.08 -31.87 6.36
CA GLU A 328 -31.15 -32.68 5.78
C GLU A 328 -30.61 -33.72 4.78
N THR A 329 -29.72 -33.27 3.92
CA THR A 329 -29.03 -34.12 2.93
C THR A 329 -28.15 -35.16 3.62
N ALA A 330 -27.39 -34.76 4.64
CA ALA A 330 -26.57 -35.66 5.42
C ALA A 330 -27.42 -36.73 6.17
N LYS A 331 -28.61 -36.35 6.68
CA LYS A 331 -29.55 -37.27 7.33
C LYS A 331 -30.07 -38.33 6.35
N LYS A 332 -30.54 -37.88 5.17
CA LYS A 332 -31.01 -38.79 4.10
C LYS A 332 -29.93 -39.75 3.64
N ALA A 333 -28.68 -39.26 3.53
CA ALA A 333 -27.54 -40.10 3.17
C ALA A 333 -27.20 -41.14 4.23
N ALA A 334 -27.28 -40.77 5.52
CA ALA A 334 -27.07 -41.68 6.65
C ALA A 334 -28.10 -42.81 6.71
N GLU A 335 -29.37 -42.49 6.40
CA GLU A 335 -30.49 -43.47 6.33
C GLU A 335 -30.31 -44.45 5.16
N LYS A 336 -29.84 -43.95 4.04
CA LYS A 336 -29.64 -44.78 2.82
C LYS A 336 -28.24 -45.43 2.74
N SER A 337 -27.42 -45.35 3.79
CA SER A 337 -26.06 -45.88 3.83
C SER A 337 -25.17 -45.40 2.67
N GLN A 338 -25.37 -44.16 2.23
CA GLN A 338 -24.59 -43.52 1.20
C GLN A 338 -23.30 -42.91 1.81
N THR A 339 -22.29 -42.67 0.97
CA THR A 339 -21.06 -41.97 1.38
C THR A 339 -21.30 -40.47 1.45
N LEU A 340 -20.53 -39.75 2.26
CA LEU A 340 -20.60 -38.30 2.33
C LEU A 340 -20.21 -37.67 0.97
N GLU A 341 -19.25 -38.25 0.27
CA GLU A 341 -18.77 -37.78 -1.03
C GLU A 341 -19.84 -37.77 -2.12
N SER A 342 -20.81 -38.72 -2.04
CA SER A 342 -21.89 -38.83 -3.04
C SER A 342 -22.98 -37.78 -2.88
N VAL A 343 -22.98 -37.02 -1.78
CA VAL A 343 -24.07 -36.09 -1.40
C VAL A 343 -23.61 -34.68 -1.13
N ILE A 344 -22.32 -34.39 -1.21
CA ILE A 344 -21.80 -33.03 -1.08
C ILE A 344 -22.22 -32.18 -2.29
N SER A 345 -22.66 -30.94 -2.03
CA SER A 345 -22.81 -29.91 -3.07
C SER A 345 -21.45 -29.34 -3.42
N ARG A 346 -21.14 -29.32 -4.71
CA ARG A 346 -19.91 -28.70 -5.23
C ARG A 346 -20.10 -27.25 -5.67
N GLU A 347 -21.34 -26.79 -5.72
CA GLU A 347 -21.68 -25.40 -5.99
C GLU A 347 -21.46 -24.58 -4.72
N ILE A 348 -20.25 -24.10 -4.50
CA ILE A 348 -19.86 -23.31 -3.34
C ILE A 348 -19.10 -22.07 -3.82
N THR A 349 -19.40 -20.95 -3.18
CA THR A 349 -18.66 -19.70 -3.40
C THR A 349 -17.43 -19.70 -2.51
N THR A 350 -16.27 -19.43 -3.11
CA THR A 350 -14.99 -19.31 -2.41
C THR A 350 -14.33 -17.99 -2.72
N VAL A 351 -13.53 -17.48 -1.78
CA VAL A 351 -12.67 -16.31 -1.95
C VAL A 351 -11.29 -16.61 -1.39
N GLU A 352 -10.28 -15.88 -1.85
CA GLU A 352 -8.92 -15.95 -1.31
C GLU A 352 -8.75 -15.01 -0.12
N GLU A 353 -7.73 -15.26 0.73
CA GLU A 353 -7.46 -14.47 1.95
C GLU A 353 -7.20 -12.99 1.68
N ASN A 354 -6.62 -12.66 0.53
CA ASN A 354 -6.20 -11.31 0.13
C ASN A 354 -7.28 -10.47 -0.57
N VAL A 355 -8.45 -11.05 -0.85
CA VAL A 355 -9.55 -10.31 -1.51
C VAL A 355 -10.14 -9.27 -0.55
N VAL A 356 -10.23 -8.00 -1.00
CA VAL A 356 -10.77 -6.90 -0.20
C VAL A 356 -12.28 -7.02 0.03
N LEU A 357 -12.77 -6.45 1.15
CA LEU A 357 -14.18 -6.60 1.55
C LEU A 357 -15.16 -6.03 0.54
N THR A 358 -14.80 -4.95 -0.17
CA THR A 358 -15.63 -4.39 -1.26
C THR A 358 -16.00 -5.42 -2.30
N ASP A 359 -15.08 -6.29 -2.67
CA ASP A 359 -15.25 -7.25 -3.76
C ASP A 359 -16.04 -8.50 -3.33
N ILE A 360 -16.10 -8.76 -2.03
CA ILE A 360 -16.83 -9.90 -1.47
C ILE A 360 -18.20 -9.54 -0.88
N PHE A 361 -18.52 -8.22 -0.81
CA PHE A 361 -19.74 -7.75 -0.16
C PHE A 361 -21.01 -8.37 -0.78
N GLU A 362 -21.14 -8.31 -2.09
CA GLU A 362 -22.27 -8.90 -2.82
C GLU A 362 -22.33 -10.42 -2.63
N LEU A 363 -21.16 -11.08 -2.70
CA LEU A 363 -21.05 -12.54 -2.52
C LEU A 363 -21.53 -12.97 -1.14
N VAL A 364 -21.14 -12.24 -0.08
CA VAL A 364 -21.56 -12.53 1.29
C VAL A 364 -23.03 -12.18 1.51
N SER A 365 -23.53 -11.10 0.91
CA SER A 365 -24.92 -10.67 0.99
C SER A 365 -25.88 -11.73 0.43
N ASP A 366 -25.55 -12.29 -0.71
CA ASP A 366 -26.41 -13.25 -1.43
C ASP A 366 -26.23 -14.70 -0.95
N ALA A 367 -25.16 -14.99 -0.22
CA ALA A 367 -24.85 -16.33 0.23
C ALA A 367 -25.88 -16.89 1.24
N SER A 368 -26.32 -18.12 1.02
CA SER A 368 -27.17 -18.88 1.95
C SER A 368 -26.39 -19.57 3.08
N ILE A 369 -25.09 -19.79 2.86
CA ILE A 369 -24.12 -20.33 3.83
C ILE A 369 -22.92 -19.41 3.92
N PRO A 370 -22.14 -19.43 5.02
CA PRO A 370 -20.93 -18.63 5.15
C PRO A 370 -19.97 -18.85 3.97
N ILE A 371 -19.33 -17.81 3.43
CA ILE A 371 -18.39 -17.93 2.33
C ILE A 371 -17.11 -18.64 2.79
N ALA A 372 -16.64 -19.60 2.03
CA ALA A 372 -15.39 -20.31 2.31
C ALA A 372 -14.17 -19.49 1.85
N VAL A 373 -13.19 -19.32 2.74
CA VAL A 373 -11.89 -18.73 2.42
C VAL A 373 -10.87 -19.84 2.19
N VAL A 374 -10.19 -19.79 1.04
CA VAL A 374 -9.24 -20.81 0.60
C VAL A 374 -7.91 -20.18 0.18
N ASP A 375 -6.84 -20.98 0.17
CA ASP A 375 -5.56 -20.59 -0.42
C ASP A 375 -5.48 -20.97 -1.92
N GLU A 376 -4.40 -20.58 -2.58
CA GLU A 376 -4.12 -20.90 -3.99
C GLU A 376 -4.19 -22.42 -4.33
N LYS A 377 -4.03 -23.29 -3.32
CA LYS A 377 -4.11 -24.74 -3.43
C LYS A 377 -5.50 -25.28 -3.06
N GLN A 378 -6.49 -24.38 -2.95
CA GLN A 378 -7.87 -24.71 -2.54
C GLN A 378 -7.96 -25.33 -1.14
N ARG A 379 -7.03 -25.06 -0.23
CA ARG A 379 -7.09 -25.51 1.15
C ARG A 379 -7.92 -24.54 1.98
N MET A 380 -8.81 -25.10 2.78
CA MET A 380 -9.70 -24.34 3.66
C MET A 380 -8.89 -23.56 4.71
N LYS A 381 -9.07 -22.24 4.74
CA LYS A 381 -8.45 -21.32 5.70
C LYS A 381 -9.45 -20.87 6.77
N GLY A 382 -10.66 -20.53 6.35
CA GLY A 382 -11.69 -20.05 7.23
C GLY A 382 -13.05 -19.93 6.56
N ILE A 383 -13.96 -19.24 7.22
CA ILE A 383 -15.28 -18.85 6.68
C ILE A 383 -15.58 -17.41 7.04
N ILE A 384 -16.34 -16.74 6.17
CA ILE A 384 -16.87 -15.41 6.43
C ILE A 384 -18.36 -15.52 6.66
N VAL A 385 -18.82 -15.08 7.85
CA VAL A 385 -20.24 -14.95 8.19
C VAL A 385 -20.72 -13.52 7.96
N LYS A 386 -22.01 -13.33 7.65
CA LYS A 386 -22.59 -11.97 7.41
C LYS A 386 -22.33 -11.00 8.57
N GLY A 387 -22.47 -11.47 9.82
CA GLY A 387 -22.22 -10.65 11.01
C GLY A 387 -20.78 -10.15 11.13
N ALA A 388 -19.80 -10.97 10.73
CA ALA A 388 -18.39 -10.54 10.74
C ALA A 388 -18.14 -9.42 9.73
N LEU A 389 -18.70 -9.51 8.52
CA LEU A 389 -18.61 -8.47 7.51
C LEU A 389 -19.24 -7.15 7.99
N ILE A 390 -20.47 -7.21 8.51
CA ILE A 390 -21.19 -6.03 9.03
C ILE A 390 -20.44 -5.44 10.23
N GLY A 391 -19.95 -6.26 11.15
CA GLY A 391 -19.19 -5.80 12.30
C GLY A 391 -17.88 -5.12 11.93
N ALA A 392 -17.14 -5.66 10.96
CA ALA A 392 -15.92 -5.07 10.45
C ALA A 392 -16.17 -3.72 9.75
N LEU A 393 -17.23 -3.61 8.93
CA LEU A 393 -17.63 -2.37 8.28
C LEU A 393 -18.11 -1.29 9.28
N ALA A 394 -18.65 -1.70 10.42
CA ALA A 394 -19.02 -0.81 11.52
C ALA A 394 -17.83 -0.40 12.42
N GLY A 395 -16.59 -0.78 12.04
CA GLY A 395 -15.40 -0.47 12.84
C GLY A 395 -15.31 -1.21 14.18
N ASN A 396 -15.98 -2.37 14.30
CA ASN A 396 -15.97 -3.15 15.55
C ASN A 396 -14.80 -4.15 15.54
N ASP A 397 -13.75 -3.83 16.29
CA ASP A 397 -12.50 -4.60 16.39
C ASP A 397 -12.69 -6.08 16.78
N ARG A 398 -13.82 -6.44 17.43
CA ARG A 398 -14.12 -7.83 17.77
C ARG A 398 -14.31 -8.75 16.56
N TYR A 399 -14.61 -8.19 15.41
CA TYR A 399 -14.83 -8.93 14.16
C TYR A 399 -13.61 -8.91 13.24
N ILE A 400 -12.55 -8.19 13.62
CA ILE A 400 -11.33 -8.04 12.87
C ILE A 400 -10.24 -8.87 13.59
N ASN A 401 -9.50 -9.70 12.85
CA ASN A 401 -8.48 -10.61 13.40
C ASN A 401 -8.97 -11.62 14.46
N ALA A 402 -10.29 -11.84 14.57
CA ALA A 402 -10.88 -12.80 15.46
C ALA A 402 -10.72 -14.23 14.90
N HIS A 403 -9.57 -14.87 15.11
CA HIS A 403 -9.35 -16.29 14.80
C HIS A 403 -10.11 -17.25 15.73
N GLU A 404 -11.09 -16.77 16.48
CA GLU A 404 -11.95 -17.58 17.35
C GLU A 404 -12.91 -18.45 16.52
N PRO A 405 -13.25 -19.66 16.99
CA PRO A 405 -14.22 -20.53 16.32
C PRO A 405 -15.59 -19.85 16.24
N ALA A 406 -16.23 -19.93 15.07
CA ALA A 406 -17.51 -19.27 14.76
C ALA A 406 -18.64 -19.55 15.77
N HIS A 407 -18.52 -20.57 16.59
CA HIS A 407 -19.53 -21.01 17.57
C HIS A 407 -19.67 -20.09 18.79
N GLU A 408 -18.62 -19.41 19.25
CA GLU A 408 -18.70 -18.56 20.45
C GLU A 408 -19.37 -17.20 20.18
N ALA A 409 -19.28 -16.69 18.95
CA ALA A 409 -19.87 -15.41 18.59
C ALA A 409 -21.40 -15.41 18.50
N VAL A 410 -22.03 -16.55 18.17
CA VAL A 410 -23.49 -16.67 18.02
C VAL A 410 -24.21 -16.71 19.41
N ILE A 411 -23.53 -17.16 20.45
CA ILE A 411 -24.11 -17.26 21.79
C ILE A 411 -24.13 -15.90 22.52
N GLN A 412 -23.29 -14.95 22.15
CA GLN A 412 -23.26 -13.62 22.76
C GLN A 412 -24.27 -12.63 22.15
N GLU A 413 -24.77 -12.86 20.92
CA GLU A 413 -25.81 -12.03 20.30
C GLU A 413 -27.23 -12.36 20.76
N VAL A 414 -27.43 -13.45 21.52
CA VAL A 414 -28.78 -13.92 22.05
C VAL A 414 -28.90 -13.70 23.54
N ARG A 415 -27.98 -13.04 24.20
CA ARG A 415 -28.07 -12.58 25.57
C ARG A 415 -27.98 -11.05 25.62
#